data_4916c150028dc1ac470dd459d1db517e
#
_entry.id   4916c150028dc1ac470dd459d1db517e
#
_cell.length_a   1.000
_cell.length_b   1.000
_cell.length_c   1.000
_cell.angle_alpha   90.00
_cell.angle_beta   90.00
_cell.angle_gamma   90.00
#
_symmetry.space_group_name_H-M   'P 1'
#
loop_
_entity.id
_entity.type
_entity.pdbx_description
1 polymer ?
#
loop_
_entity_poly.entity_id
_entity_poly.type
_entity_poly.pdbx_seq_one_letter_code
_entity_poly.pdbx_strand_id
1 'polypeptide(L)'
;MATNVRYACCLVGGTFDRLHSGHKLLLSMAISRSDQVEIHVVNDGLASRKSPFIQSYDERVSAILDWLTEKSYHSVKIFQLDDSFGPAPSHESADVIIATPETLANCHEINRMRKLSNLVELSILEVPHMLDYLGEIISSSRIRSGKIDIDGNAWIDRQIRQNNLKMVSRLDNELKTPMGTLFEGPEEYPEVAMAEALESIVREHSSIVAVGDVSVATLLGMGVIPDIGIVDGMTKRIKLDESEIIDSSVFSNNLSAINPAGHITPSLIDAVEDALSNDDSTMIDVKGEEDLAPIIIHCLAPIGTAVIYGQPKVGVVVQVSSLKVKNRCRDILSMFEVVD
;
A
#
# COMPACT_ATOMS: atom_id res chain seq x y z
N MET A 1 -4.00 29.91 30.25
CA MET A 1 -3.05 30.24 29.16
C MET A 1 -1.95 29.19 29.23
N ALA A 2 -1.87 28.28 28.27
CA ALA A 2 -0.77 27.30 28.22
C ALA A 2 0.52 28.08 27.94
N THR A 3 1.47 28.04 28.87
CA THR A 3 2.81 28.60 28.69
C THR A 3 3.43 27.95 27.45
N ASN A 4 3.76 28.79 26.49
CA ASN A 4 4.38 28.33 25.24
C ASN A 4 5.85 28.02 25.54
N VAL A 5 6.10 26.88 26.23
CA VAL A 5 7.47 26.43 26.57
C VAL A 5 8.13 26.05 25.24
N ARG A 6 9.28 26.67 24.94
CA ARG A 6 10.13 26.35 23.81
C ARG A 6 11.36 25.61 24.32
N TYR A 7 11.65 24.48 23.70
CA TYR A 7 12.75 23.61 24.05
C TYR A 7 13.98 23.88 23.17
N ALA A 8 15.19 23.62 23.69
CA ALA A 8 16.41 23.83 22.94
C ALA A 8 16.63 22.72 21.88
N CYS A 9 16.46 21.46 22.28
CA CYS A 9 16.68 20.33 21.39
C CYS A 9 15.68 19.20 21.63
N CYS A 10 14.90 18.88 20.63
CA CYS A 10 13.91 17.79 20.64
C CYS A 10 14.41 16.54 19.94
N LEU A 11 14.28 15.39 20.59
CA LEU A 11 14.53 14.08 19.99
C LEU A 11 13.22 13.45 19.48
N VAL A 12 13.26 12.93 18.27
CA VAL A 12 12.15 12.21 17.64
C VAL A 12 12.68 10.90 17.06
N GLY A 13 12.20 9.76 17.54
CA GLY A 13 12.58 8.43 17.02
C GLY A 13 11.43 7.74 16.32
N GLY A 14 11.69 7.06 15.20
CA GLY A 14 10.64 6.31 14.51
C GLY A 14 11.10 5.57 13.27
N THR A 15 10.23 4.70 12.75
CA THR A 15 10.47 4.01 11.47
C THR A 15 10.19 4.94 10.29
N PHE A 16 9.16 5.77 10.38
CA PHE A 16 8.70 6.74 9.36
C PHE A 16 8.36 6.09 8.01
N ASP A 17 7.96 4.80 8.04
CA ASP A 17 7.53 4.09 6.84
C ASP A 17 6.25 4.72 6.26
N ARG A 18 6.24 4.98 4.95
CA ARG A 18 5.10 5.64 4.27
C ARG A 18 4.73 6.96 4.96
N LEU A 19 5.65 7.91 5.03
CA LEU A 19 5.49 9.18 5.78
C LEU A 19 4.05 9.71 5.69
N HIS A 20 3.24 9.37 6.68
CA HIS A 20 1.80 9.63 6.72
C HIS A 20 1.44 10.77 7.66
N SER A 21 0.20 11.22 7.63
CA SER A 21 -0.29 12.37 8.40
C SER A 21 0.00 12.28 9.90
N GLY A 22 -0.04 11.08 10.50
CA GLY A 22 0.37 10.88 11.90
C GLY A 22 1.85 11.20 12.14
N HIS A 23 2.75 10.76 11.25
CA HIS A 23 4.17 11.13 11.32
C HIS A 23 4.39 12.64 11.12
N LYS A 24 3.68 13.23 10.14
CA LYS A 24 3.76 14.67 9.87
C LYS A 24 3.28 15.50 11.07
N LEU A 25 2.24 15.07 11.77
CA LEU A 25 1.79 15.71 13.01
C LEU A 25 2.89 15.65 14.10
N LEU A 26 3.47 14.47 14.33
CA LEU A 26 4.55 14.27 15.29
C LEU A 26 5.73 15.22 15.02
N LEU A 27 6.21 15.25 13.79
CA LEU A 27 7.32 16.09 13.35
C LEU A 27 6.97 17.59 13.44
N SER A 28 5.76 17.98 13.04
CA SER A 28 5.30 19.37 13.14
C SER A 28 5.25 19.85 14.58
N MET A 29 4.81 19.01 15.52
CA MET A 29 4.79 19.32 16.95
C MET A 29 6.21 19.51 17.50
N ALA A 30 7.16 18.61 17.15
CA ALA A 30 8.57 18.75 17.53
C ALA A 30 9.15 20.08 17.05
N ILE A 31 8.97 20.40 15.77
CA ILE A 31 9.52 21.61 15.13
C ILE A 31 8.87 22.90 15.71
N SER A 32 7.58 22.89 15.95
CA SER A 32 6.88 24.06 16.51
C SER A 32 7.26 24.38 17.95
N ARG A 33 7.75 23.38 18.70
CA ARG A 33 8.06 23.49 20.14
C ARG A 33 9.54 23.59 20.46
N SER A 34 10.43 23.44 19.47
CA SER A 34 11.88 23.37 19.72
C SER A 34 12.67 24.24 18.75
N ASP A 35 13.86 24.67 19.18
CA ASP A 35 14.80 25.43 18.34
C ASP A 35 15.55 24.51 17.38
N GLN A 36 15.89 23.31 17.85
CA GLN A 36 16.51 22.24 17.03
C GLN A 36 15.69 20.94 17.19
N VAL A 37 15.63 20.15 16.13
CA VAL A 37 15.02 18.82 16.13
C VAL A 37 15.98 17.81 15.54
N GLU A 38 16.18 16.70 16.24
CA GLU A 38 16.92 15.54 15.76
C GLU A 38 15.97 14.39 15.51
N ILE A 39 15.85 14.00 14.25
CA ILE A 39 15.01 12.88 13.81
C ILE A 39 15.90 11.64 13.67
N HIS A 40 15.60 10.62 14.47
CA HIS A 40 16.32 9.35 14.47
C HIS A 40 15.49 8.29 13.74
N VAL A 41 15.91 7.95 12.52
CA VAL A 41 15.21 7.01 11.64
C VAL A 41 15.78 5.61 11.83
N VAL A 42 14.93 4.64 12.17
CA VAL A 42 15.31 3.24 12.39
C VAL A 42 15.99 2.67 11.14
N ASN A 43 17.12 1.96 11.30
CA ASN A 43 17.83 1.32 10.19
C ASN A 43 17.01 0.16 9.56
N ASP A 44 17.42 -0.31 8.37
CA ASP A 44 16.69 -1.35 7.64
C ASP A 44 16.69 -2.70 8.37
N GLY A 45 17.78 -3.04 9.07
CA GLY A 45 17.87 -4.30 9.81
C GLY A 45 16.86 -4.43 10.95
N LEU A 46 16.51 -3.32 11.60
CA LEU A 46 15.47 -3.28 12.62
C LEU A 46 14.07 -3.11 12.00
N ALA A 47 13.95 -2.31 10.95
CA ALA A 47 12.69 -2.02 10.29
C ALA A 47 12.10 -3.26 9.62
N SER A 48 12.92 -4.04 8.89
CA SER A 48 12.50 -5.23 8.15
C SER A 48 11.92 -6.35 9.04
N ARG A 49 12.27 -6.36 10.33
CA ARG A 49 11.67 -7.31 11.30
C ARG A 49 10.17 -7.14 11.47
N LYS A 50 9.61 -5.97 11.12
CA LYS A 50 8.18 -5.67 11.23
C LYS A 50 7.42 -6.08 9.96
N SER A 51 8.02 -5.92 8.79
CA SER A 51 7.45 -6.29 7.50
C SER A 51 8.51 -6.17 6.40
N PRO A 52 8.55 -7.09 5.41
CA PRO A 52 9.44 -7.00 4.26
C PRO A 52 9.08 -5.84 3.31
N PHE A 53 7.86 -5.31 3.41
CA PHE A 53 7.38 -4.19 2.58
C PHE A 53 7.60 -2.81 3.20
N ILE A 54 8.42 -2.71 4.25
CA ILE A 54 8.85 -1.39 4.75
C ILE A 54 9.83 -0.80 3.72
N GLN A 55 9.67 0.49 3.45
CA GLN A 55 10.57 1.24 2.57
C GLN A 55 12.00 1.19 3.09
N SER A 56 12.98 1.24 2.18
CA SER A 56 14.39 1.34 2.55
C SER A 56 14.66 2.59 3.40
N TYR A 57 15.76 2.57 4.16
CA TYR A 57 16.17 3.72 4.95
C TYR A 57 16.24 5.00 4.11
N ASP A 58 16.87 4.91 2.93
CA ASP A 58 17.03 6.06 2.03
C ASP A 58 15.68 6.62 1.51
N GLU A 59 14.73 5.76 1.17
CA GLU A 59 13.38 6.19 0.77
C GLU A 59 12.66 6.90 1.91
N ARG A 60 12.76 6.40 3.14
CA ARG A 60 12.13 7.01 4.32
C ARG A 60 12.74 8.36 4.67
N VAL A 61 14.08 8.46 4.59
CA VAL A 61 14.80 9.72 4.80
C VAL A 61 14.46 10.72 3.69
N SER A 62 14.45 10.28 2.43
CA SER A 62 14.07 11.15 1.30
C SER A 62 12.67 11.73 1.50
N ALA A 63 11.69 10.90 1.87
CA ALA A 63 10.32 11.37 2.11
C ALA A 63 10.24 12.42 3.24
N ILE A 64 11.04 12.28 4.29
CA ILE A 64 11.13 13.29 5.36
C ILE A 64 11.76 14.58 4.83
N LEU A 65 12.86 14.49 4.08
CA LEU A 65 13.56 15.66 3.53
C LEU A 65 12.68 16.42 2.54
N ASP A 66 11.96 15.73 1.68
CA ASP A 66 11.02 16.34 0.72
C ASP A 66 9.92 17.11 1.46
N TRP A 67 9.34 16.50 2.49
CA TRP A 67 8.31 17.15 3.31
C TRP A 67 8.86 18.36 4.09
N LEU A 68 10.07 18.26 4.67
CA LEU A 68 10.72 19.39 5.37
C LEU A 68 10.99 20.55 4.41
N THR A 69 11.42 20.25 3.19
CA THR A 69 11.68 21.24 2.14
C THR A 69 10.39 21.94 1.71
N GLU A 70 9.33 21.18 1.44
CA GLU A 70 8.00 21.72 1.12
C GLU A 70 7.50 22.70 2.18
N LYS A 71 7.74 22.40 3.45
CA LYS A 71 7.32 23.24 4.59
C LYS A 71 8.34 24.31 4.98
N SER A 72 9.48 24.40 4.30
CA SER A 72 10.56 25.35 4.61
C SER A 72 11.09 25.24 6.05
N TYR A 73 11.20 24.02 6.56
CA TYR A 73 11.80 23.75 7.88
C TYR A 73 13.32 23.57 7.76
N HIS A 74 14.11 24.36 8.51
CA HIS A 74 15.57 24.42 8.36
C HIS A 74 16.38 23.95 9.58
N SER A 75 15.78 23.87 10.76
CA SER A 75 16.48 23.54 12.02
C SER A 75 16.31 22.07 12.39
N VAL A 76 16.44 21.16 11.39
CA VAL A 76 16.22 19.72 11.56
C VAL A 76 17.44 18.96 11.08
N LYS A 77 17.90 17.98 11.88
CA LYS A 77 18.95 17.02 11.51
C LYS A 77 18.36 15.61 11.51
N ILE A 78 18.82 14.76 10.60
CA ILE A 78 18.37 13.37 10.51
C ILE A 78 19.56 12.46 10.79
N PHE A 79 19.34 11.45 11.63
CA PHE A 79 20.33 10.47 12.05
C PHE A 79 19.74 9.05 11.91
N GLN A 80 20.61 8.07 11.75
CA GLN A 80 20.23 6.67 11.79
C GLN A 80 20.04 6.23 13.23
N LEU A 81 19.04 5.37 13.46
CA LEU A 81 18.73 4.74 14.74
C LEU A 81 19.04 3.25 14.65
N ASP A 82 20.02 2.79 15.41
CA ASP A 82 20.55 1.42 15.34
C ASP A 82 20.03 0.50 16.45
N ASP A 83 19.35 1.06 17.44
CA ASP A 83 18.74 0.34 18.56
C ASP A 83 17.42 0.99 19.02
N SER A 84 16.82 0.46 20.08
CA SER A 84 15.49 0.90 20.56
C SER A 84 15.51 2.28 21.25
N PHE A 85 16.64 2.78 21.68
CA PHE A 85 16.77 3.99 22.49
C PHE A 85 17.64 5.07 21.82
N GLY A 86 18.56 4.66 20.94
CA GLY A 86 19.51 5.54 20.27
C GLY A 86 20.34 6.38 21.23
N PRO A 87 20.65 7.63 20.89
CA PRO A 87 21.44 8.50 21.74
C PRO A 87 20.68 9.07 22.95
N ALA A 88 19.35 8.94 23.01
CA ALA A 88 18.53 9.61 24.00
C ALA A 88 18.95 9.37 25.47
N PRO A 89 19.41 8.16 25.88
CA PRO A 89 19.87 7.92 27.25
C PRO A 89 21.12 8.71 27.64
N SER A 90 21.95 9.11 26.70
CA SER A 90 23.25 9.79 26.94
C SER A 90 23.36 11.18 26.30
N HIS A 91 22.32 11.65 25.61
CA HIS A 91 22.35 12.93 24.92
C HIS A 91 22.36 14.12 25.88
N GLU A 92 23.44 14.87 25.94
CA GLU A 92 23.66 15.92 26.96
C GLU A 92 22.83 17.20 26.70
N SER A 93 22.64 17.57 25.43
CA SER A 93 21.98 18.83 25.06
C SER A 93 20.48 18.72 24.76
N ALA A 94 19.94 17.51 24.68
CA ALA A 94 18.50 17.33 24.52
C ALA A 94 17.76 17.60 25.82
N ASP A 95 16.62 18.29 25.72
CA ASP A 95 15.77 18.66 26.87
C ASP A 95 14.32 18.16 26.72
N VAL A 96 13.94 17.68 25.52
CA VAL A 96 12.63 17.09 25.29
C VAL A 96 12.72 15.89 24.33
N ILE A 97 11.85 14.92 24.54
CA ILE A 97 11.58 13.81 23.62
C ILE A 97 10.08 13.79 23.29
N ILE A 98 9.79 13.60 22.00
CA ILE A 98 8.38 13.50 21.59
C ILE A 98 7.93 12.04 21.59
N ALA A 99 6.72 11.78 22.02
CA ALA A 99 6.15 10.46 22.15
C ALA A 99 4.74 10.38 21.56
N THR A 100 4.38 9.20 21.08
CA THR A 100 2.98 8.78 20.91
C THR A 100 2.60 7.88 22.10
N PRO A 101 1.30 7.61 22.33
CA PRO A 101 0.88 6.66 23.36
C PRO A 101 1.61 5.31 23.31
N GLU A 102 1.96 4.83 22.11
CA GLU A 102 2.69 3.58 21.90
C GLU A 102 4.16 3.64 22.34
N THR A 103 4.80 4.80 22.21
CA THR A 103 6.22 4.98 22.53
C THR A 103 6.48 5.57 23.92
N LEU A 104 5.42 5.94 24.62
CA LEU A 104 5.51 6.58 25.93
C LEU A 104 6.30 5.74 26.95
N ALA A 105 6.09 4.42 26.97
CA ALA A 105 6.82 3.52 27.87
C ALA A 105 8.33 3.54 27.62
N ASN A 106 8.76 3.61 26.35
CA ASN A 106 10.18 3.73 25.99
C ASN A 106 10.77 5.06 26.44
N CYS A 107 10.01 6.16 26.37
CA CYS A 107 10.45 7.47 26.86
C CYS A 107 10.67 7.49 28.37
N HIS A 108 9.81 6.82 29.13
CA HIS A 108 10.02 6.64 30.57
C HIS A 108 11.26 5.81 30.88
N GLU A 109 11.51 4.75 30.11
CA GLU A 109 12.72 3.93 30.28
C GLU A 109 14.00 4.72 29.96
N ILE A 110 13.97 5.55 28.91
CA ILE A 110 15.06 6.48 28.59
C ILE A 110 15.33 7.40 29.79
N ASN A 111 14.31 8.00 30.38
CA ASN A 111 14.48 8.87 31.55
C ASN A 111 15.03 8.11 32.77
N ARG A 112 14.60 6.85 32.97
CA ARG A 112 15.20 5.99 34.00
C ARG A 112 16.71 5.77 33.77
N MET A 113 17.13 5.50 32.53
CA MET A 113 18.54 5.33 32.16
C MET A 113 19.34 6.64 32.36
N ARG A 114 18.77 7.79 31.96
CA ARG A 114 19.37 9.11 32.15
C ARG A 114 19.64 9.41 33.64
N LYS A 115 18.67 9.13 34.48
CA LYS A 115 18.78 9.29 35.94
C LYS A 115 19.93 8.45 36.52
N LEU A 116 20.08 7.20 36.07
CA LEU A 116 21.20 6.33 36.48
C LEU A 116 22.55 6.88 36.03
N SER A 117 22.59 7.62 34.93
CA SER A 117 23.78 8.29 34.38
C SER A 117 23.98 9.72 34.90
N ASN A 118 23.23 10.17 35.91
CA ASN A 118 23.22 11.52 36.46
C ASN A 118 22.92 12.63 35.43
N LEU A 119 22.15 12.31 34.38
CA LEU A 119 21.65 13.27 33.41
C LEU A 119 20.24 13.75 33.79
N VAL A 120 19.91 14.97 33.39
CA VAL A 120 18.56 15.52 33.56
C VAL A 120 17.56 14.71 32.74
N GLU A 121 16.42 14.41 33.34
CA GLU A 121 15.32 13.74 32.60
C GLU A 121 14.80 14.65 31.47
N LEU A 122 14.49 14.05 30.33
CA LEU A 122 13.85 14.75 29.20
C LEU A 122 12.40 15.04 29.52
N SER A 123 11.92 16.23 29.19
CA SER A 123 10.48 16.48 29.12
C SER A 123 9.87 15.54 28.09
N ILE A 124 8.73 14.92 28.37
CA ILE A 124 8.02 14.09 27.42
C ILE A 124 6.87 14.89 26.85
N LEU A 125 6.90 15.13 25.53
CA LEU A 125 5.82 15.79 24.82
C LEU A 125 5.00 14.72 24.09
N GLU A 126 3.84 14.42 24.64
CA GLU A 126 2.93 13.43 24.06
C GLU A 126 2.10 14.04 22.92
N VAL A 127 2.04 13.33 21.78
CA VAL A 127 1.25 13.70 20.61
C VAL A 127 0.18 12.64 20.40
N PRO A 128 -1.10 13.02 20.31
CA PRO A 128 -2.16 12.04 20.07
C PRO A 128 -2.07 11.45 18.67
N HIS A 129 -2.62 10.24 18.51
CA HIS A 129 -2.76 9.63 17.19
C HIS A 129 -3.70 10.44 16.30
N MET A 130 -3.38 10.51 15.02
CA MET A 130 -4.33 10.94 14.01
C MET A 130 -5.26 9.78 13.64
N LEU A 131 -6.52 10.11 13.47
CA LEU A 131 -7.56 9.16 13.10
C LEU A 131 -7.92 9.34 11.63
N ASP A 132 -8.29 8.23 10.99
CA ASP A 132 -8.76 8.20 9.62
C ASP A 132 -10.26 8.55 9.50
N TYR A 133 -10.81 8.39 8.30
CA TYR A 133 -12.22 8.65 7.99
C TYR A 133 -13.23 7.75 8.75
N LEU A 134 -12.77 6.63 9.33
CA LEU A 134 -13.58 5.73 10.16
C LEU A 134 -13.37 5.95 11.66
N GLY A 135 -12.47 6.84 12.05
CA GLY A 135 -12.09 7.06 13.43
C GLY A 135 -11.05 6.07 13.98
N GLU A 136 -10.35 5.33 13.08
CA GLU A 136 -9.26 4.42 13.44
C GLU A 136 -7.90 5.10 13.29
N ILE A 137 -6.88 4.61 14.01
CA ILE A 137 -5.52 5.18 13.97
C ILE A 137 -4.91 5.04 12.58
N ILE A 138 -4.41 6.15 12.02
CA ILE A 138 -3.60 6.15 10.80
C ILE A 138 -2.25 5.54 11.13
N SER A 139 -1.92 4.41 10.48
CA SER A 139 -0.66 3.71 10.70
C SER A 139 -0.07 3.16 9.41
N SER A 140 1.27 3.02 9.36
CA SER A 140 1.96 2.43 8.21
C SER A 140 1.48 1.01 7.88
N SER A 141 1.06 0.22 8.88
CA SER A 141 0.52 -1.13 8.67
C SER A 141 -0.80 -1.10 7.91
N ARG A 142 -1.71 -0.20 8.26
CA ARG A 142 -3.00 -0.04 7.56
C ARG A 142 -2.83 0.53 6.16
N ILE A 143 -1.82 1.39 5.95
CA ILE A 143 -1.47 1.87 4.61
C ILE A 143 -0.90 0.73 3.76
N ARG A 144 0.00 -0.10 4.32
CA ARG A 144 0.54 -1.26 3.59
C ARG A 144 -0.52 -2.30 3.28
N SER A 145 -1.47 -2.52 4.18
CA SER A 145 -2.60 -3.44 3.94
C SER A 145 -3.65 -2.91 2.95
N GLY A 146 -3.44 -1.72 2.37
CA GLY A 146 -4.33 -1.15 1.36
C GLY A 146 -5.62 -0.53 1.90
N LYS A 147 -5.82 -0.46 3.23
CA LYS A 147 -7.06 0.02 3.85
C LYS A 147 -7.25 1.52 3.75
N ILE A 148 -6.17 2.28 3.83
CA ILE A 148 -6.18 3.76 3.79
C ILE A 148 -4.98 4.29 3.00
N ASP A 149 -5.07 5.52 2.53
CA ASP A 149 -3.94 6.27 2.00
C ASP A 149 -3.10 6.92 3.13
N ILE A 150 -2.04 7.65 2.76
CA ILE A 150 -1.13 8.30 3.70
C ILE A 150 -1.79 9.43 4.53
N ASP A 151 -2.94 9.92 4.09
CA ASP A 151 -3.70 10.96 4.78
C ASP A 151 -4.91 10.42 5.55
N GLY A 152 -5.11 9.08 5.52
CA GLY A 152 -6.19 8.40 6.22
C GLY A 152 -7.50 8.35 5.44
N ASN A 153 -7.49 8.61 4.14
CA ASN A 153 -8.67 8.52 3.30
C ASN A 153 -8.84 7.11 2.74
N ALA A 154 -10.08 6.75 2.40
CA ALA A 154 -10.36 5.56 1.61
C ALA A 154 -9.74 5.67 0.21
N TRP A 155 -9.28 4.55 -0.36
CA TRP A 155 -8.79 4.49 -1.74
C TRP A 155 -9.89 4.63 -2.77
N ILE A 156 -11.09 4.12 -2.45
CA ILE A 156 -12.31 4.26 -3.25
C ILE A 156 -13.32 5.01 -2.40
N ASP A 157 -13.73 6.18 -2.86
CA ASP A 157 -14.68 6.99 -2.13
C ASP A 157 -16.09 6.38 -2.13
N ARG A 158 -16.95 6.87 -1.25
CA ARG A 158 -18.31 6.36 -1.08
C ARG A 158 -19.17 6.53 -2.34
N GLN A 159 -18.96 7.59 -3.11
CA GLN A 159 -19.74 7.82 -4.32
C GLN A 159 -19.39 6.77 -5.39
N ILE A 160 -18.10 6.48 -5.57
CA ILE A 160 -17.62 5.43 -6.47
C ILE A 160 -18.17 4.06 -6.04
N ARG A 161 -18.10 3.73 -4.73
CA ARG A 161 -18.59 2.45 -4.21
C ARG A 161 -20.07 2.18 -4.40
N GLN A 162 -20.89 3.21 -4.46
CA GLN A 162 -22.35 3.09 -4.46
C GLN A 162 -22.98 3.20 -5.84
N ASN A 163 -22.21 3.52 -6.88
CA ASN A 163 -22.75 3.78 -8.21
C ASN A 163 -22.02 2.96 -9.27
N ASN A 164 -22.71 2.71 -10.38
CA ASN A 164 -22.07 2.17 -11.56
C ASN A 164 -21.22 3.25 -12.21
N LEU A 165 -20.02 2.87 -12.61
CA LEU A 165 -19.09 3.74 -13.33
C LEU A 165 -18.98 3.27 -14.77
N LYS A 166 -18.97 4.21 -15.71
CA LYS A 166 -18.77 3.94 -17.13
C LYS A 166 -17.51 4.60 -17.63
N MET A 167 -16.70 3.83 -18.33
CA MET A 167 -15.47 4.31 -18.96
C MET A 167 -15.80 5.35 -20.03
N VAL A 168 -15.07 6.45 -20.04
CA VAL A 168 -15.18 7.49 -21.06
C VAL A 168 -14.14 7.28 -22.16
N SER A 169 -14.47 7.61 -23.39
CA SER A 169 -13.62 7.35 -24.58
C SER A 169 -12.20 7.95 -24.45
N ARG A 170 -12.01 9.03 -23.69
CA ARG A 170 -10.69 9.62 -23.46
C ARG A 170 -9.72 8.69 -22.71
N LEU A 171 -10.24 7.72 -21.95
CA LEU A 171 -9.43 6.74 -21.22
C LEU A 171 -8.95 5.57 -22.09
N ASP A 172 -9.57 5.33 -23.25
CA ASP A 172 -9.22 4.23 -24.15
C ASP A 172 -7.73 4.17 -24.48
N ASN A 173 -7.13 5.32 -24.76
CA ASN A 173 -5.70 5.38 -25.14
C ASN A 173 -4.78 5.19 -23.93
N GLU A 174 -5.19 5.65 -22.75
CA GLU A 174 -4.42 5.51 -21.52
C GLU A 174 -4.43 4.05 -21.04
N LEU A 175 -5.58 3.38 -21.09
CA LEU A 175 -5.75 2.00 -20.64
C LEU A 175 -5.18 0.96 -21.62
N LYS A 176 -5.00 1.31 -22.90
CA LYS A 176 -4.31 0.44 -23.89
C LYS A 176 -2.81 0.31 -23.63
N THR A 177 -2.22 1.27 -22.90
CA THR A 177 -0.81 1.16 -22.50
C THR A 177 -0.74 0.34 -21.21
N PRO A 178 0.01 -0.80 -21.21
CA PRO A 178 0.17 -1.61 -20.02
C PRO A 178 0.61 -0.77 -18.81
N MET A 179 -0.03 -0.96 -17.68
CA MET A 179 0.34 -0.24 -16.46
C MET A 179 1.57 -0.82 -15.78
N GLY A 180 2.02 -2.01 -16.20
CA GLY A 180 3.09 -2.78 -15.61
C GLY A 180 4.22 -3.15 -16.56
N THR A 181 5.05 -4.08 -16.13
CA THR A 181 6.08 -4.68 -16.97
C THR A 181 5.46 -5.72 -17.87
N LEU A 182 5.70 -5.58 -19.19
CA LEU A 182 5.26 -6.54 -20.19
C LEU A 182 6.33 -7.61 -20.37
N PHE A 183 5.93 -8.87 -20.32
CA PHE A 183 6.69 -10.05 -20.65
C PHE A 183 6.16 -10.59 -21.96
N GLU A 184 6.97 -10.55 -23.00
CA GLU A 184 6.56 -10.96 -24.35
C GLU A 184 6.66 -12.48 -24.53
N GLY A 185 5.71 -13.07 -25.26
CA GLY A 185 5.70 -14.48 -25.56
C GLY A 185 4.71 -14.83 -26.67
N PRO A 186 4.89 -16.01 -27.31
CA PRO A 186 3.98 -16.45 -28.38
C PRO A 186 2.58 -16.72 -27.82
N GLU A 187 1.56 -16.31 -28.56
CA GLU A 187 0.16 -16.47 -28.16
C GLU A 187 -0.23 -17.95 -27.98
N GLU A 188 0.38 -18.85 -28.74
CA GLU A 188 0.15 -20.30 -28.67
C GLU A 188 0.81 -20.98 -27.46
N TYR A 189 1.76 -20.29 -26.81
CA TYR A 189 2.52 -20.78 -25.66
C TYR A 189 2.59 -19.71 -24.56
N PRO A 190 1.45 -19.36 -23.94
CA PRO A 190 1.39 -18.27 -22.95
C PRO A 190 2.23 -18.56 -21.71
N GLU A 191 2.54 -19.83 -21.42
CA GLU A 191 3.40 -20.25 -20.31
C GLU A 191 4.83 -19.70 -20.43
N VAL A 192 5.32 -19.36 -21.63
CA VAL A 192 6.67 -18.81 -21.84
C VAL A 192 6.76 -17.43 -21.18
N ALA A 193 5.86 -16.50 -21.53
CA ALA A 193 5.80 -15.18 -20.92
C ALA A 193 5.44 -15.25 -19.43
N MET A 194 4.54 -16.18 -19.04
CA MET A 194 4.12 -16.37 -17.66
C MET A 194 5.27 -16.85 -16.77
N ALA A 195 6.17 -17.71 -17.28
CA ALA A 195 7.33 -18.16 -16.51
C ALA A 195 8.26 -16.99 -16.16
N GLU A 196 8.61 -16.14 -17.13
CA GLU A 196 9.43 -14.95 -16.90
C GLU A 196 8.72 -13.96 -15.95
N ALA A 197 7.41 -13.78 -16.11
CA ALA A 197 6.59 -12.96 -15.25
C ALA A 197 6.65 -13.44 -13.79
N LEU A 198 6.50 -14.74 -13.54
CA LEU A 198 6.57 -15.34 -12.22
C LEU A 198 7.97 -15.23 -11.58
N GLU A 199 9.05 -15.32 -12.37
CA GLU A 199 10.40 -15.10 -11.86
C GLU A 199 10.64 -13.68 -11.38
N SER A 200 9.95 -12.70 -11.98
CA SER A 200 10.03 -11.28 -11.59
C SER A 200 9.35 -10.95 -10.26
N ILE A 201 8.48 -11.86 -9.76
CA ILE A 201 7.70 -11.65 -8.55
C ILE A 201 8.43 -12.25 -7.36
N VAL A 202 8.61 -11.46 -6.31
CA VAL A 202 9.17 -11.93 -5.03
C VAL A 202 8.10 -12.74 -4.29
N ARG A 203 8.02 -14.04 -4.58
CA ARG A 203 6.94 -14.95 -4.14
C ARG A 203 6.77 -15.07 -2.62
N GLU A 204 7.85 -14.92 -1.85
CA GLU A 204 7.79 -15.10 -0.40
C GLU A 204 6.90 -14.11 0.33
N HIS A 205 6.53 -13.00 -0.33
CA HIS A 205 5.89 -11.87 0.32
C HIS A 205 4.77 -11.20 -0.49
N SER A 206 4.47 -11.72 -1.69
CA SER A 206 3.50 -11.10 -2.59
C SER A 206 2.32 -12.03 -2.84
N SER A 207 1.11 -11.54 -2.64
CA SER A 207 -0.09 -12.20 -3.15
C SER A 207 -0.14 -12.05 -4.67
N ILE A 208 -0.63 -13.05 -5.37
CA ILE A 208 -0.80 -13.07 -6.82
C ILE A 208 -2.29 -12.98 -7.14
N VAL A 209 -2.67 -11.95 -7.91
CA VAL A 209 -4.00 -11.81 -8.47
C VAL A 209 -3.90 -11.97 -9.99
N ALA A 210 -4.60 -12.94 -10.56
CA ALA A 210 -4.63 -13.17 -11.99
C ALA A 210 -5.98 -12.72 -12.58
N VAL A 211 -5.94 -11.96 -13.66
CA VAL A 211 -7.13 -11.43 -14.34
C VAL A 211 -7.16 -11.94 -15.78
N GLY A 212 -8.31 -12.46 -16.19
CA GLY A 212 -8.56 -13.06 -17.50
C GLY A 212 -8.37 -14.57 -17.54
N ASP A 213 -9.26 -15.24 -18.30
CA ASP A 213 -9.31 -16.69 -18.41
C ASP A 213 -7.97 -17.31 -18.81
N VAL A 214 -7.29 -16.74 -19.82
CA VAL A 214 -5.98 -17.24 -20.29
C VAL A 214 -4.94 -17.14 -19.18
N SER A 215 -4.89 -16.02 -18.43
CA SER A 215 -3.91 -15.83 -17.35
C SER A 215 -4.12 -16.83 -16.22
N VAL A 216 -5.37 -17.01 -15.79
CA VAL A 216 -5.72 -17.97 -14.73
C VAL A 216 -5.45 -19.41 -15.18
N ALA A 217 -5.91 -19.78 -16.37
CA ALA A 217 -5.70 -21.13 -16.92
C ALA A 217 -4.21 -21.47 -17.07
N THR A 218 -3.42 -20.51 -17.56
CA THR A 218 -1.96 -20.70 -17.72
C THR A 218 -1.28 -20.95 -16.38
N LEU A 219 -1.59 -20.16 -15.34
CA LEU A 219 -1.05 -20.35 -13.99
C LEU A 219 -1.41 -21.74 -13.44
N LEU A 220 -2.69 -22.12 -13.55
CA LEU A 220 -3.15 -23.44 -13.09
C LEU A 220 -2.46 -24.57 -13.83
N GLY A 221 -2.28 -24.46 -15.17
CA GLY A 221 -1.54 -25.42 -15.99
C GLY A 221 -0.07 -25.55 -15.59
N MET A 222 0.52 -24.48 -15.05
CA MET A 222 1.89 -24.48 -14.49
C MET A 222 1.94 -24.95 -13.02
N GLY A 223 0.80 -25.36 -12.43
CA GLY A 223 0.70 -25.81 -11.04
C GLY A 223 0.74 -24.66 -10.01
N VAL A 224 0.44 -23.44 -10.44
CA VAL A 224 0.38 -22.25 -9.58
C VAL A 224 -1.08 -21.84 -9.41
N ILE A 225 -1.62 -21.94 -8.21
CA ILE A 225 -2.94 -21.41 -7.89
C ILE A 225 -2.74 -19.96 -7.43
N PRO A 226 -3.30 -18.94 -8.14
CA PRO A 226 -3.24 -17.56 -7.67
C PRO A 226 -4.10 -17.39 -6.41
N ASP A 227 -3.76 -16.42 -5.56
CA ASP A 227 -4.58 -16.09 -4.38
C ASP A 227 -5.98 -15.61 -4.81
N ILE A 228 -6.06 -14.88 -5.92
CA ILE A 228 -7.34 -14.49 -6.52
C ILE A 228 -7.25 -14.70 -8.03
N GLY A 229 -8.21 -15.44 -8.59
CA GLY A 229 -8.45 -15.57 -10.03
C GLY A 229 -9.73 -14.84 -10.41
N ILE A 230 -9.69 -13.98 -11.44
CA ILE A 230 -10.86 -13.26 -11.95
C ILE A 230 -11.06 -13.63 -13.40
N VAL A 231 -12.24 -14.14 -13.73
CA VAL A 231 -12.57 -14.68 -15.06
C VAL A 231 -13.96 -14.24 -15.48
N ASP A 232 -14.21 -14.17 -16.80
CA ASP A 232 -15.56 -13.89 -17.35
C ASP A 232 -16.12 -15.05 -18.19
N GLY A 233 -15.38 -16.16 -18.29
CA GLY A 233 -15.76 -17.33 -19.08
C GLY A 233 -15.71 -17.08 -20.59
N MET A 234 -14.90 -16.08 -21.04
CA MET A 234 -14.79 -15.67 -22.42
C MET A 234 -13.32 -15.52 -22.87
N THR A 235 -12.95 -16.18 -23.96
CA THR A 235 -11.67 -15.96 -24.63
C THR A 235 -11.91 -15.31 -25.98
N LYS A 236 -11.25 -14.18 -26.26
CA LYS A 236 -11.40 -13.38 -27.49
C LYS A 236 -12.86 -12.99 -27.79
N ARG A 237 -13.66 -12.73 -26.75
CA ARG A 237 -15.11 -12.45 -26.82
C ARG A 237 -15.97 -13.61 -27.37
N ILE A 238 -15.44 -14.82 -27.33
CA ILE A 238 -16.15 -16.06 -27.68
C ILE A 238 -16.28 -16.85 -26.37
N LYS A 239 -17.48 -17.35 -26.09
CA LYS A 239 -17.71 -18.20 -24.91
C LYS A 239 -16.85 -19.45 -25.02
N LEU A 240 -16.14 -19.79 -23.93
CA LEU A 240 -15.32 -20.99 -23.84
C LEU A 240 -16.18 -22.25 -24.03
N ASP A 241 -15.63 -23.27 -24.71
CA ASP A 241 -16.21 -24.59 -24.74
C ASP A 241 -16.11 -25.26 -23.36
N GLU A 242 -16.98 -26.22 -23.07
CA GLU A 242 -17.03 -26.91 -21.76
C GLU A 242 -15.68 -27.51 -21.32
N SER A 243 -14.81 -27.87 -22.29
CA SER A 243 -13.48 -28.40 -22.05
C SER A 243 -12.41 -27.34 -21.73
N GLU A 244 -12.73 -26.06 -21.94
CA GLU A 244 -11.85 -24.90 -21.72
C GLU A 244 -12.24 -24.11 -20.47
N ILE A 245 -13.37 -24.48 -19.84
CA ILE A 245 -13.84 -23.83 -18.62
C ILE A 245 -12.86 -24.16 -17.48
N ILE A 246 -12.42 -23.11 -16.78
CA ILE A 246 -11.55 -23.25 -15.62
C ILE A 246 -12.28 -24.02 -14.51
N ASP A 247 -11.65 -25.09 -14.01
CA ASP A 247 -12.18 -25.82 -12.87
C ASP A 247 -12.13 -24.96 -11.60
N SER A 248 -13.27 -24.41 -11.21
CA SER A 248 -13.39 -23.56 -10.02
C SER A 248 -13.16 -24.32 -8.72
N SER A 249 -13.18 -25.66 -8.74
CA SER A 249 -13.02 -26.49 -7.54
C SER A 249 -11.58 -26.47 -7.00
N VAL A 250 -10.61 -25.98 -7.77
CA VAL A 250 -9.22 -25.78 -7.33
C VAL A 250 -9.06 -24.58 -6.39
N PHE A 251 -10.02 -23.67 -6.39
CA PHE A 251 -10.06 -22.54 -5.45
C PHE A 251 -10.88 -22.90 -4.21
N SER A 252 -10.45 -22.39 -3.07
CA SER A 252 -11.15 -22.63 -1.80
C SER A 252 -12.49 -21.91 -1.72
N ASN A 253 -12.58 -20.72 -2.38
CA ASN A 253 -13.77 -19.89 -2.40
C ASN A 253 -14.15 -19.51 -3.83
N ASN A 254 -15.47 -19.35 -4.04
CA ASN A 254 -16.01 -18.90 -5.32
C ASN A 254 -16.97 -17.74 -5.07
N LEU A 255 -16.72 -16.62 -5.72
CA LEU A 255 -17.55 -15.42 -5.70
C LEU A 255 -18.07 -15.13 -7.11
N SER A 256 -19.11 -14.31 -7.22
CA SER A 256 -19.60 -13.85 -8.52
C SER A 256 -19.82 -12.34 -8.50
N ALA A 257 -19.54 -11.69 -9.63
CA ALA A 257 -19.81 -10.27 -9.85
C ALA A 257 -20.57 -10.04 -11.15
N ILE A 258 -21.30 -8.93 -11.22
CA ILE A 258 -21.93 -8.46 -12.46
C ILE A 258 -21.25 -7.17 -12.86
N ASN A 259 -20.55 -7.19 -14.01
CA ASN A 259 -19.79 -6.04 -14.49
C ASN A 259 -19.90 -5.89 -16.01
N PRO A 260 -20.88 -5.10 -16.53
CA PRO A 260 -21.04 -4.92 -17.97
C PRO A 260 -19.77 -4.34 -18.63
N ALA A 261 -19.61 -4.59 -19.93
CA ALA A 261 -18.48 -4.11 -20.72
C ALA A 261 -18.22 -2.62 -20.54
N GLY A 262 -16.98 -2.26 -20.28
CA GLY A 262 -16.53 -0.88 -20.07
C GLY A 262 -17.09 -0.23 -18.79
N HIS A 263 -17.56 -1.02 -17.84
CA HIS A 263 -18.04 -0.52 -16.55
C HIS A 263 -17.19 -1.00 -15.39
N ILE A 264 -17.33 -0.31 -14.26
CA ILE A 264 -16.93 -0.76 -12.94
C ILE A 264 -18.15 -0.61 -12.04
N THR A 265 -18.60 -1.72 -11.46
CA THR A 265 -19.82 -1.76 -10.67
C THR A 265 -19.55 -1.99 -9.19
N PRO A 266 -20.47 -1.61 -8.29
CA PRO A 266 -20.40 -1.99 -6.88
C PRO A 266 -20.24 -3.50 -6.69
N SER A 267 -20.92 -4.32 -7.52
CA SER A 267 -20.79 -5.78 -7.45
C SER A 267 -19.37 -6.29 -7.68
N LEU A 268 -18.61 -5.70 -8.62
CA LEU A 268 -17.21 -6.04 -8.83
C LEU A 268 -16.33 -5.56 -7.67
N ILE A 269 -16.56 -4.33 -7.18
CA ILE A 269 -15.81 -3.76 -6.07
C ILE A 269 -15.97 -4.62 -4.82
N ASP A 270 -17.19 -5.00 -4.47
CA ASP A 270 -17.50 -5.82 -3.29
C ASP A 270 -16.88 -7.21 -3.41
N ALA A 271 -17.00 -7.87 -4.59
CA ALA A 271 -16.39 -9.18 -4.80
C ALA A 271 -14.85 -9.16 -4.68
N VAL A 272 -14.18 -8.11 -5.18
CA VAL A 272 -12.73 -7.94 -5.05
C VAL A 272 -12.36 -7.68 -3.58
N GLU A 273 -13.11 -6.87 -2.86
CA GLU A 273 -12.86 -6.59 -1.44
C GLU A 273 -13.04 -7.84 -0.57
N ASP A 274 -14.12 -8.60 -0.82
CA ASP A 274 -14.37 -9.87 -0.14
C ASP A 274 -13.24 -10.87 -0.40
N ALA A 275 -12.80 -11.02 -1.66
CA ALA A 275 -11.69 -11.89 -2.02
C ALA A 275 -10.38 -11.47 -1.34
N LEU A 276 -10.05 -10.18 -1.31
CA LEU A 276 -8.86 -9.65 -0.64
C LEU A 276 -8.91 -9.78 0.90
N SER A 277 -10.08 -9.99 1.46
CA SER A 277 -10.28 -10.17 2.90
C SER A 277 -10.17 -11.62 3.34
N ASN A 278 -10.12 -12.56 2.38
CA ASN A 278 -9.92 -13.99 2.63
C ASN A 278 -8.43 -14.34 2.57
N ASP A 279 -7.99 -15.22 3.47
CA ASP A 279 -6.64 -15.78 3.45
C ASP A 279 -6.51 -16.96 2.45
N ASP A 280 -7.64 -17.55 2.06
CA ASP A 280 -7.70 -18.69 1.15
C ASP A 280 -7.93 -18.25 -0.30
N SER A 281 -7.45 -19.08 -1.25
CA SER A 281 -7.60 -18.80 -2.69
C SER A 281 -9.07 -18.61 -3.11
N THR A 282 -9.34 -17.58 -3.90
CA THR A 282 -10.69 -17.19 -4.30
C THR A 282 -10.79 -17.00 -5.80
N MET A 283 -11.80 -17.59 -6.42
CA MET A 283 -12.17 -17.31 -7.81
C MET A 283 -13.36 -16.36 -7.86
N ILE A 284 -13.29 -15.33 -8.71
CA ILE A 284 -14.40 -14.41 -8.99
C ILE A 284 -14.87 -14.65 -10.43
N ASP A 285 -16.10 -15.15 -10.60
CA ASP A 285 -16.79 -15.29 -11.88
C ASP A 285 -17.52 -14.00 -12.21
N VAL A 286 -17.09 -13.30 -13.25
CA VAL A 286 -17.63 -12.00 -13.66
C VAL A 286 -18.64 -12.20 -14.80
N LYS A 287 -19.88 -11.87 -14.56
CA LYS A 287 -20.89 -11.79 -15.61
C LYS A 287 -20.75 -10.46 -16.35
N GLY A 288 -19.97 -10.48 -17.46
CA GLY A 288 -19.69 -9.30 -18.27
C GLY A 288 -18.23 -9.22 -18.71
N GLU A 289 -17.47 -8.23 -18.27
CA GLU A 289 -16.05 -8.07 -18.59
C GLU A 289 -15.24 -7.78 -17.32
N GLU A 290 -14.06 -8.41 -17.19
CA GLU A 290 -13.13 -8.26 -16.08
C GLU A 290 -11.94 -7.32 -16.38
N ASP A 291 -11.79 -6.84 -17.61
CA ASP A 291 -10.65 -6.06 -18.11
C ASP A 291 -10.29 -4.84 -17.24
N LEU A 292 -11.28 -4.24 -16.57
CA LEU A 292 -11.09 -3.09 -15.69
C LEU A 292 -10.85 -3.46 -14.22
N ALA A 293 -10.94 -4.75 -13.87
CA ALA A 293 -10.71 -5.22 -12.50
C ALA A 293 -9.34 -4.84 -11.94
N PRO A 294 -8.21 -4.83 -12.72
CA PRO A 294 -6.90 -4.41 -12.22
C PRO A 294 -6.92 -3.04 -11.54
N ILE A 295 -7.73 -2.10 -12.00
CA ILE A 295 -7.85 -0.75 -11.40
C ILE A 295 -8.37 -0.85 -9.96
N ILE A 296 -9.42 -1.63 -9.75
CA ILE A 296 -10.05 -1.84 -8.43
C ILE A 296 -9.12 -2.64 -7.52
N ILE A 297 -8.51 -3.70 -8.06
CA ILE A 297 -7.55 -4.52 -7.31
C ILE A 297 -6.43 -3.64 -6.77
N HIS A 298 -5.80 -2.83 -7.62
CA HIS A 298 -4.72 -1.95 -7.16
C HIS A 298 -5.18 -0.93 -6.13
N CYS A 299 -6.40 -0.42 -6.20
CA CYS A 299 -6.94 0.48 -5.17
C CYS A 299 -7.11 -0.23 -3.82
N LEU A 300 -7.55 -1.49 -3.79
CA LEU A 300 -7.94 -2.19 -2.57
C LEU A 300 -6.84 -3.11 -2.02
N ALA A 301 -6.02 -3.72 -2.88
CA ALA A 301 -5.03 -4.71 -2.49
C ALA A 301 -3.92 -4.15 -1.58
N PRO A 302 -3.30 -4.98 -0.75
CA PRO A 302 -2.08 -4.63 -0.02
C PRO A 302 -0.94 -4.18 -0.97
N ILE A 303 -0.04 -3.37 -0.45
CA ILE A 303 1.21 -3.05 -1.14
C ILE A 303 2.04 -4.32 -1.29
N GLY A 304 2.60 -4.55 -2.49
CA GLY A 304 3.34 -5.76 -2.83
C GLY A 304 2.50 -6.82 -3.54
N THR A 305 1.18 -6.68 -3.64
CA THR A 305 0.33 -7.58 -4.44
C THR A 305 0.70 -7.49 -5.90
N ALA A 306 1.01 -8.63 -6.53
CA ALA A 306 1.29 -8.73 -7.95
C ALA A 306 -0.01 -9.01 -8.72
N VAL A 307 -0.38 -8.13 -9.64
CA VAL A 307 -1.53 -8.29 -10.52
C VAL A 307 -1.03 -8.70 -11.89
N ILE A 308 -1.50 -9.84 -12.39
CA ILE A 308 -1.11 -10.44 -13.65
C ILE A 308 -2.32 -10.43 -14.58
N TYR A 309 -2.15 -9.92 -15.80
CA TYR A 309 -3.19 -9.97 -16.83
C TYR A 309 -2.60 -10.12 -18.23
N GLY A 310 -3.38 -10.68 -19.14
CA GLY A 310 -2.95 -10.90 -20.51
C GLY A 310 -2.91 -9.60 -21.33
N GLN A 311 -1.88 -9.47 -22.18
CA GLN A 311 -1.86 -8.50 -23.27
C GLN A 311 -2.05 -9.26 -24.58
N PRO A 312 -3.26 -9.19 -25.20
CA PRO A 312 -3.58 -10.01 -26.37
C PRO A 312 -2.52 -9.93 -27.48
N LYS A 313 -2.09 -11.08 -27.99
CA LYS A 313 -1.08 -11.26 -29.05
C LYS A 313 0.35 -10.81 -28.70
N VAL A 314 0.60 -10.39 -27.47
CA VAL A 314 1.91 -9.85 -27.06
C VAL A 314 2.50 -10.66 -25.91
N GLY A 315 1.71 -10.96 -24.87
CA GLY A 315 2.23 -11.67 -23.72
C GLY A 315 1.44 -11.39 -22.44
N VAL A 316 2.16 -11.24 -21.33
CA VAL A 316 1.62 -11.07 -19.97
C VAL A 316 2.18 -9.81 -19.35
N VAL A 317 1.32 -9.06 -18.65
CA VAL A 317 1.70 -7.89 -17.89
C VAL A 317 1.68 -8.22 -16.40
N VAL A 318 2.73 -7.81 -15.69
CA VAL A 318 2.78 -7.84 -14.23
C VAL A 318 2.89 -6.42 -13.69
N GLN A 319 1.99 -6.07 -12.79
CA GLN A 319 2.07 -4.81 -12.05
C GLN A 319 2.00 -5.08 -10.55
N VAL A 320 3.03 -4.64 -9.82
CA VAL A 320 3.05 -4.74 -8.36
C VAL A 320 2.39 -3.51 -7.75
N SER A 321 1.46 -3.73 -6.83
CA SER A 321 0.76 -2.67 -6.11
C SER A 321 1.72 -1.86 -5.25
N SER A 322 1.72 -0.54 -5.44
CA SER A 322 2.50 0.44 -4.68
C SER A 322 1.66 1.70 -4.47
N LEU A 323 2.08 2.60 -3.58
CA LEU A 323 1.37 3.89 -3.41
C LEU A 323 1.23 4.66 -4.73
N LYS A 324 2.26 4.61 -5.58
CA LYS A 324 2.25 5.25 -6.90
C LYS A 324 1.18 4.63 -7.80
N VAL A 325 1.10 3.30 -7.85
CA VAL A 325 0.11 2.58 -8.67
C VAL A 325 -1.30 2.81 -8.13
N LYS A 326 -1.49 2.73 -6.81
CA LYS A 326 -2.77 3.03 -6.16
C LYS A 326 -3.28 4.44 -6.47
N ASN A 327 -2.41 5.45 -6.36
CA ASN A 327 -2.76 6.82 -6.70
C ASN A 327 -3.16 6.94 -8.18
N ARG A 328 -2.38 6.34 -9.10
CA ARG A 328 -2.72 6.33 -10.54
C ARG A 328 -4.08 5.67 -10.79
N CYS A 329 -4.37 4.54 -10.16
CA CYS A 329 -5.66 3.86 -10.31
C CYS A 329 -6.82 4.71 -9.75
N ARG A 330 -6.63 5.37 -8.61
CA ARG A 330 -7.60 6.31 -8.05
C ARG A 330 -7.85 7.49 -8.98
N ASP A 331 -6.80 8.05 -9.58
CA ASP A 331 -6.92 9.14 -10.57
C ASP A 331 -7.69 8.69 -11.80
N ILE A 332 -7.41 7.49 -12.32
CA ILE A 332 -8.16 6.87 -13.43
C ILE A 332 -9.63 6.69 -13.05
N LEU A 333 -9.94 6.15 -11.87
CA LEU A 333 -11.32 5.99 -11.38
C LEU A 333 -12.07 7.33 -11.34
N SER A 334 -11.40 8.40 -10.95
CA SER A 334 -12.00 9.74 -10.89
C SER A 334 -12.41 10.31 -12.25
N MET A 335 -11.94 9.71 -13.34
CA MET A 335 -12.26 10.12 -14.72
C MET A 335 -13.45 9.37 -15.31
N PHE A 336 -13.94 8.31 -14.64
CA PHE A 336 -15.15 7.60 -15.05
C PHE A 336 -16.40 8.45 -14.82
N GLU A 337 -17.43 8.20 -15.60
CA GLU A 337 -18.74 8.82 -15.41
C GLU A 337 -19.63 7.93 -14.53
N VAL A 338 -20.28 8.54 -13.54
CA VAL A 338 -21.31 7.86 -12.76
C VAL A 338 -22.55 7.71 -13.64
N VAL A 339 -23.05 6.48 -13.70
CA VAL A 339 -24.28 6.13 -14.45
C VAL A 339 -25.27 5.40 -13.56
N ASP A 340 -26.57 5.52 -13.88
CA ASP A 340 -27.66 4.88 -13.15
C ASP A 340 -27.68 3.34 -13.32
#